data_d1be5eddd510fe0d7d0d74d6bc712ab3
#
_entry.id   d1be5eddd510fe0d7d0d74d6bc712ab3
#
_cell.length_a   1.000
_cell.length_b   1.000
_cell.length_c   1.000
_cell.angle_alpha   90.00
_cell.angle_beta   90.00
_cell.angle_gamma   90.00
#
_symmetry.space_group_name_H-M   'P 1'
#
loop_
_entity.id
_entity.type
_entity.pdbx_description
1 polymer ?
#
loop_
_entity_poly.entity_id
_entity_poly.type
_entity_poly.pdbx_seq_one_letter_code
_entity_poly.pdbx_strand_id
1 'polypeptide(L)'
;YKRQVYTLSPGAEFNRKSKKDFNFLLSKFNFAIDKGFSEVGLLFDDIDINNIGIESDDKDLGKFHGELISEVTTKLGLSNGWFCPSIYCESFSKKGIQNDKYLDGVSETINNDLFFLWTGPKVISDFISQDHLKELGQVIKNPVVIWDNFYANDYCPTRLFLGDITGRDFFRGNPYGHVINGTGLINTDEFLISKVFDKKKRINLPSELLPLFDSPFKNINKSEIKKMIRNSKDIKKAVFETTDDHLFLEWKPYLVQALND
;
A
#
# COMPACT_ATOMS: atom_id res chain seq x y z
N TYR A 1 -19.84 -2.97 10.97
CA TYR A 1 -19.11 -4.26 10.92
C TYR A 1 -17.68 -3.95 10.48
N LYS A 2 -16.68 -4.28 11.32
CA LYS A 2 -15.26 -4.20 10.92
C LYS A 2 -14.96 -5.46 10.09
N ARG A 3 -14.60 -5.28 8.84
CA ARG A 3 -14.09 -6.31 7.94
C ARG A 3 -12.60 -6.48 8.23
N GLN A 4 -12.14 -7.70 8.42
CA GLN A 4 -10.73 -7.99 8.62
C GLN A 4 -10.27 -8.96 7.56
N VAL A 5 -9.19 -8.62 6.87
CA VAL A 5 -8.57 -9.42 5.83
C VAL A 5 -7.22 -9.92 6.34
N TYR A 6 -6.97 -11.20 6.25
CA TYR A 6 -5.67 -11.78 6.54
C TYR A 6 -4.90 -12.05 5.25
N THR A 7 -3.79 -11.37 5.07
CA THR A 7 -2.97 -11.49 3.87
C THR A 7 -1.65 -12.19 4.15
N LEU A 8 -1.15 -12.93 3.17
CA LEU A 8 0.15 -13.61 3.21
C LEU A 8 0.89 -13.41 1.90
N SER A 9 2.21 -13.24 1.98
CA SER A 9 3.10 -13.49 0.85
C SER A 9 3.55 -14.95 0.90
N PRO A 10 3.40 -15.73 -0.18
CA PRO A 10 3.86 -17.12 -0.21
C PRO A 10 5.37 -17.26 -0.07
N GLY A 11 6.13 -16.20 -0.38
CA GLY A 11 7.57 -16.17 -0.38
C GLY A 11 8.21 -16.78 -1.64
N ALA A 12 9.51 -16.50 -1.84
CA ALA A 12 10.25 -16.95 -3.02
C ALA A 12 10.47 -18.47 -3.04
N GLU A 13 10.41 -19.13 -1.89
CA GLU A 13 10.63 -20.58 -1.77
C GLU A 13 9.35 -21.41 -2.00
N PHE A 14 8.22 -20.77 -2.21
CA PHE A 14 6.96 -21.49 -2.44
C PHE A 14 7.03 -22.30 -3.73
N ASN A 15 6.95 -23.62 -3.60
CA ASN A 15 7.01 -24.51 -4.74
C ASN A 15 5.60 -24.79 -5.30
N ARG A 16 5.28 -24.21 -6.46
CA ARG A 16 3.98 -24.38 -7.15
C ARG A 16 3.55 -25.83 -7.40
N LYS A 17 4.49 -26.77 -7.46
CA LYS A 17 4.22 -28.21 -7.68
C LYS A 17 4.09 -28.99 -6.38
N SER A 18 4.34 -28.38 -5.24
CA SER A 18 4.34 -29.01 -3.93
C SER A 18 2.95 -28.98 -3.28
N LYS A 19 2.28 -30.13 -3.25
CA LYS A 19 1.04 -30.25 -2.47
C LYS A 19 1.24 -29.94 -0.98
N LYS A 20 2.45 -30.16 -0.45
CA LYS A 20 2.80 -29.86 0.94
C LYS A 20 2.76 -28.36 1.19
N ASP A 21 3.36 -27.56 0.30
CA ASP A 21 3.39 -26.10 0.44
C ASP A 21 2.00 -25.50 0.29
N PHE A 22 1.22 -25.98 -0.66
CA PHE A 22 -0.17 -25.57 -0.82
C PHE A 22 -1.01 -25.88 0.42
N ASN A 23 -0.91 -27.10 0.97
CA ASN A 23 -1.63 -27.48 2.18
C ASN A 23 -1.17 -26.66 3.39
N PHE A 24 0.11 -26.31 3.47
CA PHE A 24 0.64 -25.45 4.52
C PHE A 24 0.06 -24.01 4.41
N LEU A 25 -0.01 -23.47 3.20
CA LEU A 25 -0.66 -22.19 2.93
C LEU A 25 -2.14 -22.20 3.37
N LEU A 26 -2.90 -23.23 2.96
CA LEU A 26 -4.29 -23.40 3.37
C LEU A 26 -4.44 -23.48 4.89
N SER A 27 -3.54 -24.19 5.58
CA SER A 27 -3.61 -24.32 7.03
C SER A 27 -3.46 -22.98 7.75
N LYS A 28 -2.60 -22.07 7.23
CA LYS A 28 -2.45 -20.71 7.76
C LYS A 28 -3.74 -19.87 7.57
N PHE A 29 -4.36 -19.97 6.41
CA PHE A 29 -5.61 -19.27 6.16
C PHE A 29 -6.79 -19.83 6.98
N ASN A 30 -6.91 -21.14 7.10
CA ASN A 30 -7.91 -21.74 7.99
C ASN A 30 -7.73 -21.27 9.43
N PHE A 31 -6.49 -21.22 9.93
CA PHE A 31 -6.20 -20.68 11.26
C PHE A 31 -6.67 -19.23 11.41
N ALA A 32 -6.43 -18.38 10.41
CA ALA A 32 -6.88 -16.99 10.43
C ALA A 32 -8.42 -16.89 10.43
N ILE A 33 -9.11 -17.69 9.61
CA ILE A 33 -10.57 -17.75 9.56
C ILE A 33 -11.13 -18.21 10.91
N ASP A 34 -10.53 -19.21 11.55
CA ASP A 34 -10.91 -19.69 12.89
C ASP A 34 -10.73 -18.62 13.97
N LYS A 35 -9.84 -17.63 13.73
CA LYS A 35 -9.64 -16.46 14.60
C LYS A 35 -10.58 -15.28 14.29
N GLY A 36 -11.46 -15.44 13.29
CA GLY A 36 -12.49 -14.45 12.97
C GLY A 36 -12.18 -13.51 11.81
N PHE A 37 -11.09 -13.75 11.07
CA PHE A 37 -10.88 -13.05 9.82
C PHE A 37 -11.95 -13.49 8.80
N SER A 38 -12.55 -12.53 8.13
CA SER A 38 -13.65 -12.79 7.18
C SER A 38 -13.18 -13.04 5.75
N GLU A 39 -11.99 -12.61 5.42
CA GLU A 39 -11.41 -12.69 4.08
C GLU A 39 -9.90 -12.96 4.15
N VAL A 40 -9.37 -13.48 3.06
CA VAL A 40 -7.93 -13.76 2.91
C VAL A 40 -7.38 -13.12 1.64
N GLY A 41 -6.06 -12.97 1.58
CA GLY A 41 -5.39 -12.47 0.39
C GLY A 41 -3.98 -13.00 0.22
N LEU A 42 -3.55 -13.04 -1.05
CA LEU A 42 -2.18 -13.33 -1.43
C LEU A 42 -1.51 -12.08 -1.99
N LEU A 43 -0.31 -11.80 -1.48
CA LEU A 43 0.51 -10.66 -1.87
C LEU A 43 1.79 -11.17 -2.53
N PHE A 44 2.05 -10.73 -3.76
CA PHE A 44 3.22 -11.08 -4.55
C PHE A 44 4.11 -9.87 -4.89
N ASP A 45 3.85 -8.74 -4.25
CA ASP A 45 4.56 -7.47 -4.44
C ASP A 45 6.01 -7.50 -3.97
N ASP A 46 6.27 -8.12 -2.81
CA ASP A 46 7.61 -8.18 -2.20
C ASP A 46 8.45 -9.38 -2.65
N ILE A 47 8.00 -10.13 -3.64
CA ILE A 47 8.78 -11.23 -4.19
C ILE A 47 9.81 -10.64 -5.17
N ASP A 48 11.09 -10.72 -4.83
CA ASP A 48 12.16 -10.29 -5.72
C ASP A 48 12.21 -11.19 -6.96
N ILE A 49 11.57 -10.71 -8.02
CA ILE A 49 11.45 -11.39 -9.31
C ILE A 49 12.84 -11.65 -9.91
N ASN A 50 13.82 -10.79 -9.62
CA ASN A 50 15.19 -10.95 -10.14
C ASN A 50 15.91 -12.14 -9.49
N ASN A 51 15.60 -12.45 -8.23
CA ASN A 51 16.19 -13.60 -7.51
C ASN A 51 15.60 -14.96 -7.90
N ILE A 52 14.41 -14.96 -8.54
CA ILE A 52 13.75 -16.20 -8.96
C ILE A 52 14.04 -16.52 -10.46
N GLY A 53 14.80 -15.66 -11.15
CA GLY A 53 15.12 -15.84 -12.57
C GLY A 53 13.91 -15.73 -13.50
N ILE A 54 12.84 -15.07 -13.04
CA ILE A 54 11.61 -14.88 -13.80
C ILE A 54 11.57 -13.44 -14.30
N GLU A 55 11.39 -13.25 -15.59
CA GLU A 55 11.18 -11.92 -16.17
C GLU A 55 9.80 -11.38 -15.81
N SER A 56 9.70 -10.06 -15.60
CA SER A 56 8.45 -9.39 -15.21
C SER A 56 7.31 -9.52 -16.23
N ASP A 57 7.60 -9.98 -17.44
CA ASP A 57 6.63 -10.23 -18.52
C ASP A 57 6.34 -11.73 -18.75
N ASP A 58 6.63 -12.57 -17.76
CA ASP A 58 6.34 -14.01 -17.84
C ASP A 58 4.84 -14.29 -17.66
N LYS A 59 4.20 -14.70 -18.75
CA LYS A 59 2.78 -15.05 -18.76
C LYS A 59 2.46 -16.27 -17.88
N ASP A 60 3.35 -17.26 -17.84
CA ASP A 60 3.13 -18.48 -17.05
C ASP A 60 3.21 -18.20 -15.54
N LEU A 61 4.03 -17.21 -15.14
CA LEU A 61 4.03 -16.75 -13.75
C LEU A 61 2.71 -16.06 -13.40
N GLY A 62 2.23 -15.17 -14.26
CA GLY A 62 0.94 -14.52 -14.08
C GLY A 62 -0.20 -15.52 -13.95
N LYS A 63 -0.25 -16.53 -14.83
CA LYS A 63 -1.22 -17.63 -14.73
C LYS A 63 -1.14 -18.35 -13.40
N PHE A 64 0.07 -18.72 -12.99
CA PHE A 64 0.26 -19.40 -11.71
C PHE A 64 -0.25 -18.59 -10.52
N HIS A 65 0.06 -17.28 -10.47
CA HIS A 65 -0.40 -16.42 -9.37
C HIS A 65 -1.93 -16.30 -9.34
N GLY A 66 -2.57 -16.11 -10.52
CA GLY A 66 -4.03 -16.06 -10.63
C GLY A 66 -4.71 -17.37 -10.26
N GLU A 67 -4.16 -18.50 -10.69
CA GLU A 67 -4.62 -19.85 -10.32
C GLU A 67 -4.51 -20.09 -8.82
N LEU A 68 -3.37 -19.74 -8.21
CA LEU A 68 -3.12 -20.00 -6.80
C LEU A 68 -4.13 -19.31 -5.90
N ILE A 69 -4.38 -18.02 -6.10
CA ILE A 69 -5.38 -17.31 -5.28
C ILE A 69 -6.80 -17.82 -5.54
N SER A 70 -7.12 -18.14 -6.78
CA SER A 70 -8.43 -18.67 -7.15
C SER A 70 -8.68 -20.06 -6.52
N GLU A 71 -7.67 -20.92 -6.51
CA GLU A 71 -7.75 -22.23 -5.87
C GLU A 71 -7.84 -22.12 -4.33
N VAL A 72 -7.03 -21.23 -3.73
CA VAL A 72 -7.08 -20.98 -2.28
C VAL A 72 -8.46 -20.53 -1.84
N THR A 73 -9.03 -19.52 -2.47
CA THR A 73 -10.37 -19.02 -2.10
C THR A 73 -11.46 -20.06 -2.32
N THR A 74 -11.37 -20.81 -3.40
CA THR A 74 -12.31 -21.93 -3.69
C THR A 74 -12.23 -23.03 -2.61
N LYS A 75 -11.02 -23.45 -2.23
CA LYS A 75 -10.81 -24.48 -1.18
C LYS A 75 -11.30 -24.05 0.19
N LEU A 76 -11.22 -22.73 0.47
CA LEU A 76 -11.71 -22.15 1.72
C LEU A 76 -13.21 -21.84 1.70
N GLY A 77 -13.89 -22.04 0.56
CA GLY A 77 -15.33 -21.72 0.41
C GLY A 77 -15.62 -20.22 0.47
N LEU A 78 -14.66 -19.37 0.12
CA LEU A 78 -14.80 -17.93 0.12
C LEU A 78 -15.24 -17.43 -1.25
N SER A 79 -16.22 -16.52 -1.27
CA SER A 79 -16.68 -15.85 -2.51
C SER A 79 -15.74 -14.74 -2.94
N ASN A 80 -15.00 -14.14 -1.99
CA ASN A 80 -14.10 -13.02 -2.22
C ASN A 80 -12.70 -13.33 -1.68
N GLY A 81 -11.71 -12.63 -2.21
CA GLY A 81 -10.33 -12.67 -1.74
C GLY A 81 -9.56 -11.49 -2.28
N TRP A 82 -8.37 -11.27 -1.77
CA TRP A 82 -7.54 -10.12 -2.09
C TRP A 82 -6.27 -10.59 -2.78
N PHE A 83 -5.91 -9.91 -3.85
CA PHE A 83 -4.77 -10.29 -4.66
C PHE A 83 -3.91 -9.08 -4.99
N CYS A 84 -2.65 -9.10 -4.58
CA CYS A 84 -1.64 -8.15 -5.04
C CYS A 84 -0.71 -8.86 -6.02
N PRO A 85 -0.65 -8.45 -7.29
CA PRO A 85 0.25 -9.03 -8.29
C PRO A 85 1.69 -8.58 -8.07
N SER A 86 2.67 -9.27 -8.67
CA SER A 86 4.07 -8.80 -8.70
C SER A 86 4.22 -7.53 -9.54
N ILE A 87 3.39 -7.36 -10.57
CA ILE A 87 3.26 -6.10 -11.31
C ILE A 87 2.06 -5.35 -10.73
N TYR A 88 2.27 -4.62 -9.64
CA TYR A 88 1.22 -3.91 -8.90
C TYR A 88 1.12 -2.41 -9.22
N CYS A 89 1.94 -1.92 -10.15
CA CYS A 89 1.87 -0.56 -10.70
C CYS A 89 2.35 -0.55 -12.16
N GLU A 90 1.93 0.46 -12.93
CA GLU A 90 2.29 0.57 -14.34
C GLU A 90 3.81 0.67 -14.56
N SER A 91 4.54 1.38 -13.69
CA SER A 91 5.99 1.56 -13.85
C SER A 91 6.80 0.25 -13.81
N PHE A 92 6.22 -0.84 -13.33
CA PHE A 92 6.83 -2.17 -13.38
C PHE A 92 6.54 -2.91 -14.69
N SER A 93 5.54 -2.48 -15.43
CA SER A 93 5.26 -3.01 -16.76
C SER A 93 6.15 -2.33 -17.80
N LYS A 94 7.16 -3.04 -18.29
CA LYS A 94 8.13 -2.52 -19.28
C LYS A 94 7.49 -2.15 -20.64
N LYS A 95 6.34 -2.72 -20.96
CA LYS A 95 5.65 -2.57 -22.26
C LYS A 95 4.30 -1.86 -22.15
N GLY A 96 4.00 -1.29 -20.97
CA GLY A 96 2.70 -0.74 -20.63
C GLY A 96 1.65 -1.83 -20.30
N ILE A 97 0.62 -1.45 -19.57
CA ILE A 97 -0.41 -2.36 -19.03
C ILE A 97 -1.00 -3.27 -20.10
N GLN A 98 -1.31 -2.70 -21.29
CA GLN A 98 -1.97 -3.41 -22.40
C GLN A 98 -1.12 -4.53 -23.03
N ASN A 99 0.20 -4.48 -22.89
CA ASN A 99 1.14 -5.41 -23.51
C ASN A 99 1.93 -6.22 -22.46
N ASP A 100 1.52 -6.16 -21.21
CA ASP A 100 2.18 -6.87 -20.11
C ASP A 100 1.74 -8.33 -20.07
N LYS A 101 2.65 -9.24 -20.37
CA LYS A 101 2.36 -10.67 -20.42
C LYS A 101 2.02 -11.26 -19.06
N TYR A 102 2.60 -10.73 -17.99
CA TYR A 102 2.29 -11.20 -16.65
C TYR A 102 0.84 -10.84 -16.28
N LEU A 103 0.42 -9.58 -16.52
CA LEU A 103 -0.97 -9.16 -16.27
C LEU A 103 -1.96 -9.92 -17.17
N ASP A 104 -1.60 -10.19 -18.44
CA ASP A 104 -2.38 -11.02 -19.35
C ASP A 104 -2.56 -12.44 -18.76
N GLY A 105 -1.47 -13.05 -18.26
CA GLY A 105 -1.52 -14.36 -17.61
C GLY A 105 -2.41 -14.38 -16.37
N VAL A 106 -2.31 -13.36 -15.51
CA VAL A 106 -3.19 -13.21 -14.34
C VAL A 106 -4.65 -13.12 -14.77
N SER A 107 -4.94 -12.28 -15.76
CA SER A 107 -6.32 -12.05 -16.22
C SER A 107 -7.01 -13.29 -16.80
N GLU A 108 -6.23 -14.23 -17.33
CA GLU A 108 -6.75 -15.50 -17.88
C GLU A 108 -7.18 -16.49 -16.80
N THR A 109 -6.66 -16.38 -15.58
CA THR A 109 -6.79 -17.46 -14.57
C THR A 109 -7.37 -17.00 -13.24
N ILE A 110 -7.32 -15.70 -12.95
CA ILE A 110 -7.86 -15.16 -11.71
C ILE A 110 -9.40 -15.20 -11.73
N ASN A 111 -10.00 -15.63 -10.62
CA ASN A 111 -11.46 -15.57 -10.46
C ASN A 111 -11.92 -14.10 -10.43
N ASN A 112 -12.90 -13.73 -11.25
CA ASN A 112 -13.38 -12.38 -11.47
C ASN A 112 -13.94 -11.66 -10.22
N ASP A 113 -14.34 -12.40 -9.19
CA ASP A 113 -14.90 -11.85 -7.95
C ASP A 113 -13.82 -11.44 -6.94
N LEU A 114 -12.54 -11.73 -7.22
CA LEU A 114 -11.42 -11.36 -6.34
C LEU A 114 -11.04 -9.89 -6.49
N PHE A 115 -10.70 -9.25 -5.39
CA PHE A 115 -10.22 -7.87 -5.37
C PHE A 115 -8.78 -7.77 -5.85
N PHE A 116 -8.54 -6.98 -6.88
CA PHE A 116 -7.22 -6.76 -7.47
C PHE A 116 -6.61 -5.49 -6.92
N LEU A 117 -5.48 -5.60 -6.22
CA LEU A 117 -4.77 -4.48 -5.62
C LEU A 117 -3.84 -3.82 -6.65
N TRP A 118 -3.88 -2.47 -6.70
CA TRP A 118 -3.10 -1.68 -7.64
C TRP A 118 -2.69 -0.34 -7.03
N THR A 119 -1.44 0.09 -7.19
CA THR A 119 -0.96 1.34 -6.61
C THR A 119 -1.02 2.53 -7.58
N GLY A 120 -1.40 2.29 -8.83
CA GLY A 120 -1.50 3.31 -9.87
C GLY A 120 -0.32 3.32 -10.84
N PRO A 121 0.02 4.48 -11.44
CA PRO A 121 1.16 4.59 -12.36
C PRO A 121 2.50 4.23 -11.73
N LYS A 122 2.67 4.45 -10.43
CA LYS A 122 3.91 4.19 -9.68
C LYS A 122 3.61 3.46 -8.38
N VAL A 123 4.65 2.95 -7.71
CA VAL A 123 4.55 2.42 -6.34
C VAL A 123 3.95 3.46 -5.40
N ILE A 124 4.43 4.70 -5.51
CA ILE A 124 3.86 5.87 -4.83
C ILE A 124 3.44 6.84 -5.92
N SER A 125 2.16 6.82 -6.25
CA SER A 125 1.59 7.64 -7.32
C SER A 125 1.27 9.04 -6.83
N ASP A 126 1.78 10.04 -7.54
CA ASP A 126 1.41 11.46 -7.36
C ASP A 126 0.03 11.77 -7.91
N PHE A 127 -0.34 11.09 -9.01
CA PHE A 127 -1.65 11.23 -9.63
C PHE A 127 -2.16 9.87 -10.13
N ILE A 128 -3.42 9.58 -9.86
CA ILE A 128 -4.13 8.41 -10.38
C ILE A 128 -5.41 8.91 -11.05
N SER A 129 -5.45 8.82 -12.39
CA SER A 129 -6.57 9.30 -13.18
C SER A 129 -7.62 8.22 -13.44
N GLN A 130 -8.82 8.66 -13.79
CA GLN A 130 -9.88 7.76 -14.30
C GLN A 130 -9.44 7.02 -15.57
N ASP A 131 -8.70 7.69 -16.45
CA ASP A 131 -8.27 7.08 -17.71
C ASP A 131 -7.23 5.98 -17.48
N HIS A 132 -6.33 6.16 -16.52
CA HIS A 132 -5.42 5.10 -16.08
C HIS A 132 -6.18 3.86 -15.58
N LEU A 133 -7.23 4.06 -14.76
CA LEU A 133 -8.06 2.94 -14.27
C LEU A 133 -8.89 2.28 -15.38
N LYS A 134 -9.36 3.03 -16.36
CA LYS A 134 -10.02 2.47 -17.55
C LYS A 134 -9.05 1.63 -18.38
N GLU A 135 -7.82 2.09 -18.54
CA GLU A 135 -6.78 1.36 -19.23
C GLU A 135 -6.49 0.02 -18.53
N LEU A 136 -6.28 0.03 -17.23
CA LEU A 136 -6.13 -1.21 -16.43
C LEU A 136 -7.35 -2.14 -16.61
N GLY A 137 -8.57 -1.59 -16.57
CA GLY A 137 -9.82 -2.31 -16.75
C GLY A 137 -10.02 -2.94 -18.13
N GLN A 138 -9.21 -2.61 -19.13
CA GLN A 138 -9.21 -3.32 -20.43
C GLN A 138 -8.54 -4.70 -20.31
N VAL A 139 -7.56 -4.84 -19.41
CA VAL A 139 -6.83 -6.09 -19.14
C VAL A 139 -7.41 -6.83 -17.94
N ILE A 140 -7.51 -6.17 -16.80
CA ILE A 140 -7.98 -6.75 -15.53
C ILE A 140 -9.48 -6.48 -15.38
N LYS A 141 -10.29 -7.55 -15.32
CA LYS A 141 -11.76 -7.47 -15.18
C LYS A 141 -12.24 -7.49 -13.74
N ASN A 142 -11.35 -7.79 -12.83
CA ASN A 142 -11.60 -7.85 -11.39
C ASN A 142 -11.97 -6.48 -10.80
N PRO A 143 -12.69 -6.45 -9.67
CA PRO A 143 -12.85 -5.24 -8.89
C PRO A 143 -11.49 -4.68 -8.44
N VAL A 144 -11.07 -3.57 -9.03
CA VAL A 144 -9.79 -2.92 -8.68
C VAL A 144 -9.92 -2.17 -7.38
N VAL A 145 -9.00 -2.40 -6.46
CA VAL A 145 -8.85 -1.65 -5.21
C VAL A 145 -7.51 -0.94 -5.24
N ILE A 146 -7.52 0.37 -5.09
CA ILE A 146 -6.30 1.16 -5.00
C ILE A 146 -5.65 0.94 -3.62
N TRP A 147 -4.42 0.43 -3.64
CA TRP A 147 -3.53 0.39 -2.48
C TRP A 147 -2.68 1.66 -2.50
N ASP A 148 -3.06 2.62 -1.68
CA ASP A 148 -2.46 3.96 -1.73
C ASP A 148 -1.32 4.11 -0.73
N ASN A 149 -0.11 4.28 -1.26
CA ASN A 149 1.12 4.46 -0.49
C ASN A 149 1.41 5.93 -0.15
N PHE A 150 0.43 6.82 -0.21
CA PHE A 150 0.63 8.25 0.06
C PHE A 150 1.23 8.51 1.46
N TYR A 151 0.81 7.75 2.45
CA TYR A 151 1.27 7.89 3.84
C TYR A 151 2.36 6.89 4.23
N ALA A 152 2.64 5.90 3.39
CA ALA A 152 3.72 4.96 3.65
C ALA A 152 5.07 5.68 3.76
N ASN A 153 5.88 5.32 4.75
CA ASN A 153 7.16 5.98 5.00
C ASN A 153 8.32 5.00 5.27
N ASP A 154 8.09 3.71 5.10
CA ASP A 154 9.08 2.64 5.26
C ASP A 154 10.28 2.80 4.32
N TYR A 155 10.06 3.33 3.11
CA TYR A 155 11.11 3.66 2.14
C TYR A 155 11.86 4.96 2.46
N CYS A 156 11.37 5.80 3.39
CA CYS A 156 11.99 7.05 3.84
C CYS A 156 11.79 7.27 5.34
N PRO A 157 12.44 6.47 6.20
CA PRO A 157 12.17 6.39 7.64
C PRO A 157 12.47 7.69 8.40
N THR A 158 13.05 8.69 7.74
CA THR A 158 13.32 10.03 8.31
C THR A 158 12.19 11.03 8.07
N ARG A 159 11.13 10.64 7.35
CA ARG A 159 9.98 11.49 7.02
C ARG A 159 8.68 10.83 7.42
N LEU A 160 7.70 11.65 7.73
CA LEU A 160 6.33 11.25 8.03
C LEU A 160 5.38 12.13 7.22
N PHE A 161 4.48 11.52 6.45
CA PHE A 161 3.57 12.24 5.58
C PHE A 161 2.21 12.40 6.24
N LEU A 162 1.76 13.64 6.44
CA LEU A 162 0.54 13.98 7.17
C LEU A 162 -0.38 14.92 6.36
N GLY A 163 0.02 15.25 5.13
CA GLY A 163 -0.73 16.14 4.24
C GLY A 163 -2.07 15.56 3.80
N ASP A 164 -2.83 16.32 3.06
CA ASP A 164 -4.06 15.84 2.44
C ASP A 164 -3.72 14.95 1.24
N ILE A 165 -4.39 13.81 1.10
CA ILE A 165 -4.27 12.98 -0.09
C ILE A 165 -4.77 13.80 -1.30
N THR A 166 -3.89 13.98 -2.26
CA THR A 166 -4.16 14.71 -3.50
C THR A 166 -3.91 13.84 -4.73
N GLY A 167 -4.34 14.30 -5.89
CA GLY A 167 -4.09 13.59 -7.16
C GLY A 167 -4.89 12.29 -7.31
N ARG A 168 -6.01 12.14 -6.63
CA ARG A 168 -6.90 10.96 -6.72
C ARG A 168 -8.18 11.34 -7.45
N ASP A 169 -8.14 11.26 -8.79
CA ASP A 169 -9.27 11.62 -9.65
C ASP A 169 -10.15 10.39 -9.95
N PHE A 170 -10.60 9.67 -8.90
CA PHE A 170 -11.39 8.47 -9.06
C PHE A 170 -12.61 8.32 -8.15
N PHE A 171 -12.98 9.35 -7.40
CA PHE A 171 -14.08 9.27 -6.42
C PHE A 171 -15.49 9.12 -7.03
N ARG A 172 -15.61 8.98 -8.35
CA ARG A 172 -16.91 8.82 -9.03
C ARG A 172 -16.93 7.60 -9.94
N GLY A 173 -17.05 6.40 -9.37
CA GLY A 173 -17.43 5.21 -10.12
C GLY A 173 -16.38 4.15 -10.40
N ASN A 174 -15.10 4.40 -10.23
CA ASN A 174 -14.00 3.44 -10.24
C ASN A 174 -12.83 4.06 -9.47
N PRO A 175 -12.12 3.39 -8.61
CA PRO A 175 -12.05 1.95 -8.34
C PRO A 175 -13.17 1.44 -7.42
N TYR A 176 -13.21 0.12 -7.22
CA TYR A 176 -14.14 -0.53 -6.27
C TYR A 176 -13.88 -0.12 -4.82
N GLY A 177 -12.62 0.12 -4.47
CA GLY A 177 -12.21 0.50 -3.13
C GLY A 177 -10.90 1.28 -3.10
N HIS A 178 -10.61 1.85 -1.94
CA HIS A 178 -9.42 2.62 -1.65
C HIS A 178 -8.86 2.18 -0.29
N VAL A 179 -7.72 1.52 -0.28
CA VAL A 179 -6.96 1.09 0.91
C VAL A 179 -5.81 2.06 1.10
N ILE A 180 -5.66 2.56 2.30
CA ILE A 180 -4.58 3.47 2.66
C ILE A 180 -3.51 2.67 3.39
N ASN A 181 -2.29 2.63 2.85
CA ASN A 181 -1.13 2.14 3.55
C ASN A 181 -0.68 3.21 4.54
N GLY A 182 -0.79 2.90 5.83
CA GLY A 182 -0.51 3.83 6.92
C GLY A 182 0.97 3.96 7.25
N THR A 183 1.25 4.64 8.35
CA THR A 183 2.61 4.90 8.84
C THR A 183 3.11 3.80 9.78
N GLY A 184 2.21 2.94 10.28
CA GLY A 184 2.49 1.99 11.36
C GLY A 184 2.53 2.62 12.75
N LEU A 185 2.23 3.92 12.87
CA LEU A 185 2.13 4.64 14.13
C LEU A 185 0.65 4.77 14.53
N ILE A 186 0.25 4.13 15.62
CA ILE A 186 -1.17 3.92 15.95
C ILE A 186 -1.96 5.23 16.04
N ASN A 187 -1.48 6.21 16.80
CA ASN A 187 -2.18 7.49 17.00
C ASN A 187 -2.16 8.34 15.71
N THR A 188 -1.06 8.27 14.99
CA THR A 188 -0.91 8.94 13.68
C THR A 188 -1.86 8.36 12.66
N ASP A 189 -1.96 7.05 12.55
CA ASP A 189 -2.85 6.38 11.60
C ASP A 189 -4.33 6.62 11.96
N GLU A 190 -4.70 6.61 13.24
CA GLU A 190 -6.05 7.02 13.69
C GLU A 190 -6.37 8.46 13.29
N PHE A 191 -5.41 9.36 13.48
CA PHE A 191 -5.54 10.75 13.06
C PHE A 191 -5.71 10.86 11.53
N LEU A 192 -4.87 10.18 10.73
CA LEU A 192 -4.91 10.21 9.27
C LEU A 192 -6.22 9.64 8.73
N ILE A 193 -6.69 8.51 9.25
CA ILE A 193 -7.99 7.93 8.89
C ILE A 193 -9.11 8.93 9.18
N SER A 194 -9.12 9.50 10.39
CA SER A 194 -10.15 10.46 10.74
C SER A 194 -10.11 11.73 9.88
N LYS A 195 -8.93 12.17 9.45
CA LYS A 195 -8.75 13.31 8.54
C LYS A 195 -9.27 13.02 7.12
N VAL A 196 -9.12 11.80 6.62
CA VAL A 196 -9.67 11.38 5.32
C VAL A 196 -11.19 11.47 5.30
N PHE A 197 -11.86 11.09 6.39
CA PHE A 197 -13.32 11.14 6.52
C PHE A 197 -13.85 12.52 6.93
N ASP A 198 -13.07 13.28 7.71
CA ASP A 198 -13.41 14.64 8.15
C ASP A 198 -12.32 15.64 7.74
N LYS A 199 -12.49 16.24 6.57
CA LYS A 199 -11.57 17.26 6.01
C LYS A 199 -11.39 18.51 6.90
N LYS A 200 -12.21 18.69 7.94
CA LYS A 200 -12.08 19.78 8.91
C LYS A 200 -11.07 19.46 10.01
N LYS A 201 -10.74 18.19 10.19
CA LYS A 201 -9.75 17.77 11.17
C LYS A 201 -8.36 18.20 10.71
N ARG A 202 -7.82 19.21 11.36
CA ARG A 202 -6.50 19.77 11.08
C ARG A 202 -5.58 19.56 12.26
N ILE A 203 -4.30 19.39 11.98
CA ILE A 203 -3.27 19.37 13.00
C ILE A 203 -2.91 20.82 13.32
N ASN A 204 -2.87 21.15 14.61
CA ASN A 204 -2.26 22.40 15.09
C ASN A 204 -0.73 22.25 15.14
N LEU A 205 -0.13 21.98 13.97
CA LEU A 205 1.33 22.08 13.85
C LEU A 205 1.71 23.52 13.53
N PRO A 206 2.82 24.01 14.09
CA PRO A 206 3.44 25.23 13.62
C PRO A 206 3.62 25.18 12.10
N SER A 207 3.32 26.28 11.41
CA SER A 207 3.41 26.36 9.93
C SER A 207 4.79 25.97 9.40
N GLU A 208 5.82 26.15 10.20
CA GLU A 208 7.20 25.83 9.91
C GLU A 208 7.47 24.32 9.85
N LEU A 209 6.65 23.50 10.51
CA LEU A 209 6.76 22.04 10.48
C LEU A 209 6.01 21.40 9.31
N LEU A 210 5.01 22.09 8.78
CA LEU A 210 4.19 21.56 7.69
C LEU A 210 5.00 21.03 6.49
N PRO A 211 6.10 21.67 6.04
CA PRO A 211 6.89 21.13 4.94
C PRO A 211 7.51 19.76 5.22
N LEU A 212 7.83 19.44 6.48
CA LEU A 212 8.37 18.13 6.87
C LEU A 212 7.35 17.00 6.75
N PHE A 213 6.08 17.35 6.98
CA PHE A 213 4.99 16.42 7.14
C PHE A 213 3.93 16.51 6.05
N ASP A 214 4.23 17.16 4.93
CA ASP A 214 3.21 17.43 3.90
C ASP A 214 2.96 16.22 3.02
N SER A 215 3.76 16.04 2.00
CA SER A 215 3.50 15.08 0.92
C SER A 215 4.80 14.37 0.52
N PRO A 216 4.74 13.09 0.11
CA PRO A 216 5.89 12.38 -0.43
C PRO A 216 6.48 13.05 -1.68
N PHE A 217 5.66 13.82 -2.41
CA PHE A 217 6.04 14.47 -3.68
C PHE A 217 6.72 15.83 -3.51
N LYS A 218 6.75 16.35 -2.29
CA LYS A 218 7.37 17.67 -2.03
C LYS A 218 8.85 17.51 -1.75
N ASN A 219 9.66 18.16 -2.59
CA ASN A 219 11.09 18.28 -2.34
C ASN A 219 11.33 19.15 -1.11
N ILE A 220 12.09 18.62 -0.17
CA ILE A 220 12.45 19.34 1.05
C ILE A 220 13.92 19.73 1.00
N ASN A 221 14.17 21.01 1.14
CA ASN A 221 15.52 21.51 1.32
C ASN A 221 15.96 21.30 2.79
N LYS A 222 16.84 20.33 3.03
CA LYS A 222 17.33 19.99 4.38
C LYS A 222 17.89 21.21 5.12
N SER A 223 18.56 22.12 4.45
CA SER A 223 19.12 23.33 5.08
C SER A 223 18.04 24.32 5.55
N GLU A 224 16.95 24.43 4.80
CA GLU A 224 15.79 25.25 5.19
C GLU A 224 15.12 24.66 6.43
N ILE A 225 14.92 23.35 6.48
CA ILE A 225 14.32 22.68 7.62
C ILE A 225 15.15 22.90 8.89
N LYS A 226 16.47 22.71 8.82
CA LYS A 226 17.37 22.98 9.95
C LYS A 226 17.27 24.42 10.43
N LYS A 227 17.22 25.37 9.52
CA LYS A 227 17.06 26.79 9.84
C LYS A 227 15.72 27.08 10.52
N MET A 228 14.64 26.49 10.00
CA MET A 228 13.30 26.62 10.57
C MET A 228 13.22 26.04 11.98
N ILE A 229 13.70 24.80 12.17
CA ILE A 229 13.68 24.15 13.48
C ILE A 229 14.53 24.92 14.50
N ARG A 230 15.71 25.44 14.11
CA ARG A 230 16.57 26.23 14.99
C ARG A 230 15.98 27.57 15.38
N ASN A 231 15.15 28.16 14.53
CA ASN A 231 14.60 29.50 14.76
C ASN A 231 13.23 29.48 15.47
N SER A 232 12.50 28.37 15.46
CA SER A 232 11.21 28.27 16.14
C SER A 232 11.38 27.92 17.61
N LYS A 233 10.89 28.81 18.50
CA LYS A 233 10.86 28.54 19.94
C LYS A 233 9.91 27.39 20.26
N ASP A 234 8.78 27.31 19.58
CA ASP A 234 7.75 26.30 19.83
C ASP A 234 8.22 24.90 19.42
N ILE A 235 8.97 24.79 18.34
CA ILE A 235 9.57 23.53 17.91
C ILE A 235 10.65 23.09 18.91
N LYS A 236 11.52 24.00 19.33
CA LYS A 236 12.53 23.68 20.36
C LYS A 236 11.89 23.17 21.64
N LYS A 237 10.84 23.86 22.09
CA LYS A 237 10.07 23.44 23.24
C LYS A 237 9.50 22.04 23.04
N ALA A 238 8.84 21.83 21.92
CA ALA A 238 8.22 20.57 21.55
C ALA A 238 9.24 19.41 21.42
N VAL A 239 10.42 19.63 20.86
CA VAL A 239 11.45 18.60 20.71
C VAL A 239 12.16 18.27 22.02
N PHE A 240 12.38 19.26 22.88
CA PHE A 240 13.20 19.10 24.10
C PHE A 240 12.39 18.96 25.40
N GLU A 241 11.11 19.36 25.41
CA GLU A 241 10.26 19.20 26.57
C GLU A 241 9.50 17.87 26.53
N THR A 242 9.10 17.38 27.73
CA THR A 242 8.19 16.24 27.87
C THR A 242 6.77 16.68 27.50
N THR A 243 6.06 15.83 26.75
CA THR A 243 4.66 16.03 26.41
C THR A 243 3.87 14.76 26.66
N ASP A 244 2.62 14.91 27.07
CA ASP A 244 1.64 13.82 27.17
C ASP A 244 0.81 13.67 25.88
N ASP A 245 1.08 14.46 24.85
CA ASP A 245 0.43 14.35 23.55
C ASP A 245 0.97 13.13 22.80
N HIS A 246 0.13 12.11 22.65
CA HIS A 246 0.48 10.85 22.02
C HIS A 246 0.90 11.00 20.56
N LEU A 247 0.30 11.91 19.80
CA LEU A 247 0.71 12.21 18.42
C LEU A 247 2.12 12.78 18.41
N PHE A 248 2.38 13.73 19.31
CA PHE A 248 3.68 14.36 19.39
C PHE A 248 4.78 13.38 19.82
N LEU A 249 4.49 12.43 20.71
CA LEU A 249 5.42 11.37 21.08
C LEU A 249 5.83 10.51 19.88
N GLU A 250 4.88 10.21 18.99
CA GLU A 250 5.18 9.47 17.76
C GLU A 250 5.99 10.28 16.75
N TRP A 251 5.82 11.61 16.68
CA TRP A 251 6.49 12.49 15.71
C TRP A 251 7.86 12.98 16.17
N LYS A 252 8.10 12.99 17.47
CA LYS A 252 9.36 13.49 18.06
C LYS A 252 10.62 12.85 17.47
N PRO A 253 10.72 11.53 17.22
CA PRO A 253 11.88 10.93 16.60
C PRO A 253 12.22 11.53 15.23
N TYR A 254 11.22 11.79 14.39
CA TYR A 254 11.39 12.40 13.06
C TYR A 254 11.90 13.84 13.15
N LEU A 255 11.41 14.61 14.13
CA LEU A 255 11.86 15.97 14.39
C LEU A 255 13.31 16.00 14.88
N VAL A 256 13.68 15.10 15.79
CA VAL A 256 15.05 14.95 16.29
C VAL A 256 16.00 14.56 15.17
N GLN A 257 15.59 13.60 14.34
CA GLN A 257 16.38 13.17 13.19
C GLN A 257 16.61 14.32 12.20
N ALA A 258 15.57 15.09 11.88
CA ALA A 258 15.69 16.24 10.99
C ALA A 258 16.60 17.37 11.52
N LEU A 259 16.85 17.40 12.84
CA LEU A 259 17.83 18.32 13.44
C LEU A 259 19.27 17.82 13.30
N ASN A 260 19.47 16.49 13.33
CA ASN A 260 20.79 15.85 13.32
C ASN A 260 21.34 15.67 11.91
N ASP A 261 20.47 15.45 10.92
CA ASP A 261 20.84 15.32 9.50
C ASP A 261 21.13 16.68 8.85
#